data_3a401a89c3f1833508b440e3925eab45
#
_entry.id   3a401a89c3f1833508b440e3925eab45
#
_cell.length_a   1.000
_cell.length_b   1.000
_cell.length_c   1.000
_cell.angle_alpha   90.00
_cell.angle_beta   90.00
_cell.angle_gamma   90.00
#
_symmetry.space_group_name_H-M   'P 1'
#
loop_
_entity.id
_entity.type
_entity.pdbx_description
1 polymer ?
#
loop_
_entity_poly.entity_id
_entity_poly.type
_entity_poly.pdbx_seq_one_letter_code
_entity_poly.pdbx_strand_id
1 'polypeptide(L)'
;MTYYGNDIKINNYDKIIENLFIGNKESVKEFHRFDLLVNCTREINYSMPCIKIPVDDYPSEYLKMLTFIYDTGVLEKMHSLITQNKPVLVHCYAGMQRSCAVVACYLVKYHGMTPENAILLIRQRRPVAFYYQVNFLRTIMAVYDSTLEKDPPKL
;
A
#
# COMPACT_ATOMS: atom_id res chain seq x y z
N MET A 1 -7.53 -17.61 8.59
CA MET A 1 -7.93 -17.59 7.19
C MET A 1 -9.41 -17.26 7.09
N THR A 2 -9.77 -16.26 6.32
CA THR A 2 -11.16 -15.82 6.15
C THR A 2 -11.60 -16.02 4.70
N TYR A 3 -12.92 -16.07 4.51
CA TYR A 3 -13.52 -16.16 3.18
C TYR A 3 -14.32 -14.91 2.90
N TYR A 4 -14.39 -14.51 1.63
CA TYR A 4 -15.10 -13.31 1.21
C TYR A 4 -15.87 -13.61 -0.08
N GLY A 5 -17.17 -13.25 -0.12
CA GLY A 5 -18.05 -13.56 -1.25
C GLY A 5 -18.15 -15.06 -1.49
N ASN A 6 -18.13 -15.49 -2.75
CA ASN A 6 -18.30 -16.89 -3.15
C ASN A 6 -17.08 -17.76 -2.84
N ASP A 7 -16.79 -17.96 -1.55
CA ASP A 7 -15.72 -18.84 -1.06
C ASP A 7 -14.31 -18.45 -1.51
N ILE A 8 -14.07 -17.16 -1.80
CA ILE A 8 -12.72 -16.69 -2.06
C ILE A 8 -11.95 -16.68 -0.73
N LYS A 9 -10.90 -17.50 -0.69
CA LYS A 9 -10.03 -17.63 0.46
C LYS A 9 -9.16 -16.38 0.56
N ILE A 10 -9.23 -15.70 1.71
CA ILE A 10 -8.44 -14.49 1.96
C ILE A 10 -7.32 -14.81 2.93
N ASN A 11 -6.09 -14.60 2.49
CA ASN A 11 -4.93 -14.69 3.35
C ASN A 11 -4.81 -13.44 4.22
N ASN A 12 -4.20 -13.59 5.40
CA ASN A 12 -3.95 -12.43 6.26
C ASN A 12 -2.97 -11.46 5.62
N TYR A 13 -2.02 -11.95 4.84
CA TYR A 13 -1.17 -11.10 4.01
C TYR A 13 -0.72 -11.86 2.77
N ASP A 14 -0.41 -11.12 1.71
CA ASP A 14 0.07 -11.67 0.45
C ASP A 14 1.31 -10.91 -0.01
N LYS A 15 2.25 -11.65 -0.60
CA LYS A 15 3.41 -11.04 -1.23
C LYS A 15 3.01 -10.45 -2.59
N ILE A 16 3.32 -9.19 -2.80
CA ILE A 16 3.03 -8.47 -4.04
C ILE A 16 4.23 -8.53 -4.98
N ILE A 17 5.39 -8.14 -4.49
CA ILE A 17 6.70 -8.33 -5.10
C ILE A 17 7.65 -8.79 -4.01
N GLU A 18 8.87 -9.16 -4.37
CA GLU A 18 9.84 -9.59 -3.36
C GLU A 18 10.01 -8.54 -2.27
N ASN A 19 9.94 -8.95 -1.03
CA ASN A 19 10.06 -8.11 0.17
C ASN A 19 8.94 -7.09 0.40
N LEU A 20 7.83 -7.18 -0.33
CA LEU A 20 6.70 -6.25 -0.15
C LEU A 20 5.38 -7.01 -0.04
N PHE A 21 4.70 -6.82 1.09
CA PHE A 21 3.49 -7.54 1.45
C PHE A 21 2.35 -6.58 1.78
N ILE A 22 1.14 -6.99 1.44
CA ILE A 22 -0.10 -6.30 1.86
C ILE A 22 -0.85 -7.22 2.80
N GLY A 23 -1.34 -6.67 3.90
CA GLY A 23 -2.07 -7.45 4.88
C GLY A 23 -3.27 -6.75 5.52
N ASN A 24 -4.03 -7.57 6.27
CA ASN A 24 -5.14 -7.11 7.09
C ASN A 24 -4.67 -6.89 8.54
N LYS A 25 -5.63 -6.61 9.45
CA LYS A 25 -5.31 -6.36 10.85
C LYS A 25 -4.65 -7.58 11.55
N GLU A 26 -4.97 -8.80 11.10
CA GLU A 26 -4.40 -10.00 11.69
C GLU A 26 -2.93 -10.20 11.31
N SER A 27 -2.50 -9.64 10.19
CA SER A 27 -1.11 -9.76 9.73
C SER A 27 -0.11 -9.15 10.72
N VAL A 28 -0.54 -8.20 11.54
CA VAL A 28 0.32 -7.54 12.54
C VAL A 28 0.82 -8.53 13.60
N LYS A 29 0.11 -9.62 13.82
CA LYS A 29 0.57 -10.68 14.74
C LYS A 29 1.89 -11.32 14.30
N GLU A 30 2.19 -11.22 13.01
CA GLU A 30 3.42 -11.73 12.41
C GLU A 30 4.51 -10.65 12.30
N PHE A 31 4.44 -9.60 13.14
CA PHE A 31 5.31 -8.41 13.03
C PHE A 31 6.80 -8.75 13.03
N HIS A 32 7.19 -9.82 13.71
CA HIS A 32 8.60 -10.24 13.82
C HIS A 32 9.20 -10.68 12.47
N ARG A 33 8.36 -10.95 11.47
CA ARG A 33 8.80 -11.34 10.12
C ARG A 33 9.16 -10.16 9.24
N PHE A 34 8.88 -8.93 9.70
CA PHE A 34 9.01 -7.74 8.87
C PHE A 34 9.96 -6.73 9.50
N ASP A 35 10.75 -6.06 8.67
CA ASP A 35 11.65 -4.99 9.11
C ASP A 35 10.95 -3.64 9.18
N LEU A 36 9.80 -3.50 8.55
CA LEU A 36 8.99 -2.29 8.61
C LEU A 36 7.51 -2.67 8.57
N LEU A 37 6.75 -2.04 9.46
CA LEU A 37 5.29 -2.06 9.44
C LEU A 37 4.80 -0.69 9.00
N VAL A 38 3.90 -0.65 8.01
CA VAL A 38 3.21 0.56 7.59
C VAL A 38 1.74 0.39 7.92
N ASN A 39 1.26 1.18 8.88
CA ASN A 39 -0.12 1.11 9.37
C ASN A 39 -0.96 2.19 8.69
N CYS A 40 -1.81 1.78 7.76
CA CYS A 40 -2.65 2.69 6.98
C CYS A 40 -4.03 2.92 7.62
N THR A 41 -4.11 2.83 8.95
CA THR A 41 -5.39 3.00 9.66
C THR A 41 -5.29 4.06 10.73
N ARG A 42 -6.46 4.59 11.13
CA ARG A 42 -6.61 5.37 12.35
C ARG A 42 -7.03 4.48 13.52
N GLU A 43 -7.74 3.40 13.25
CA GLU A 43 -8.41 2.58 14.25
C GLU A 43 -7.54 1.48 14.86
N ILE A 44 -6.48 1.04 14.15
CA ILE A 44 -5.59 0.00 14.68
C ILE A 44 -4.38 0.65 15.32
N ASN A 45 -4.15 0.33 16.59
CA ASN A 45 -3.02 0.86 17.34
C ASN A 45 -2.27 -0.29 18.02
N TYR A 46 -0.95 -0.18 18.03
CA TYR A 46 -0.07 -1.15 18.69
C TYR A 46 1.25 -0.45 19.09
N SER A 47 2.02 -1.10 19.94
CA SER A 47 3.23 -0.51 20.49
C SER A 47 4.48 -0.67 19.63
N MET A 48 4.48 -1.62 18.67
CA MET A 48 5.64 -1.80 17.79
C MET A 48 5.86 -0.56 16.94
N PRO A 49 7.13 -0.24 16.62
CA PRO A 49 7.43 0.88 15.74
C PRO A 49 6.79 0.67 14.35
N CYS A 50 6.20 1.71 13.80
CA CYS A 50 5.61 1.67 12.47
C CYS A 50 5.58 3.07 11.87
N ILE A 51 5.44 3.14 10.54
CA ILE A 51 5.08 4.38 9.88
C ILE A 51 3.56 4.41 9.79
N LYS A 52 2.96 5.53 10.19
CA LYS A 52 1.50 5.68 10.20
C LYS A 52 1.02 6.52 9.02
N ILE A 53 0.04 5.98 8.31
CA ILE A 53 -0.74 6.69 7.29
C ILE A 53 -2.20 6.64 7.77
N PRO A 54 -2.56 7.41 8.81
CA PRO A 54 -3.82 7.25 9.53
C PRO A 54 -4.98 7.93 8.80
N VAL A 55 -5.58 7.23 7.85
CA VAL A 55 -6.74 7.70 7.10
C VAL A 55 -7.91 6.74 7.28
N ASP A 56 -9.11 7.26 7.07
CA ASP A 56 -10.32 6.45 6.97
C ASP A 56 -10.47 5.92 5.55
N ASP A 57 -11.22 4.83 5.39
CA ASP A 57 -11.35 4.14 4.11
C ASP A 57 -12.48 4.74 3.26
N TYR A 58 -12.30 6.00 2.86
CA TYR A 58 -13.25 6.73 2.02
C TYR A 58 -12.49 7.48 0.91
N PRO A 59 -13.07 7.58 -0.29
CA PRO A 59 -12.45 8.35 -1.39
C PRO A 59 -12.16 9.79 -1.03
N SER A 60 -12.96 10.40 -0.14
CA SER A 60 -12.74 11.79 0.30
C SER A 60 -11.45 11.99 1.07
N GLU A 61 -10.82 10.92 1.55
CA GLU A 61 -9.55 10.98 2.30
C GLU A 61 -8.32 10.96 1.39
N TYR A 62 -8.49 11.05 0.08
CA TYR A 62 -7.37 10.89 -0.88
C TYR A 62 -6.26 11.92 -0.67
N LEU A 63 -6.62 13.16 -0.35
CA LEU A 63 -5.61 14.21 -0.14
C LEU A 63 -4.88 14.03 1.19
N LYS A 64 -5.60 13.59 2.21
CA LYS A 64 -4.99 13.28 3.51
C LYS A 64 -3.97 12.15 3.37
N MET A 65 -4.32 11.09 2.63
CA MET A 65 -3.38 10.00 2.36
C MET A 65 -2.15 10.51 1.61
N LEU A 66 -2.34 11.32 0.59
CA LEU A 66 -1.24 11.88 -0.19
C LEU A 66 -0.31 12.72 0.70
N THR A 67 -0.88 13.55 1.57
CA THR A 67 -0.11 14.36 2.50
C THR A 67 0.73 13.50 3.45
N PHE A 68 0.14 12.46 4.04
CA PHE A 68 0.89 11.55 4.90
C PHE A 68 1.98 10.79 4.15
N ILE A 69 1.73 10.39 2.91
CA ILE A 69 2.74 9.72 2.09
C ILE A 69 3.98 10.61 1.93
N TYR A 70 3.79 11.88 1.61
CA TYR A 70 4.90 12.80 1.45
C TYR A 70 5.54 13.20 2.78
N ASP A 71 4.75 13.51 3.79
CA ASP A 71 5.27 13.97 5.08
C ASP A 71 6.07 12.90 5.81
N THR A 72 5.69 11.63 5.69
CA THR A 72 6.39 10.53 6.36
C THR A 72 7.58 10.00 5.57
N GLY A 73 7.66 10.27 4.28
CA GLY A 73 8.66 9.65 3.41
C GLY A 73 8.51 8.14 3.31
N VAL A 74 7.27 7.62 3.45
CA VAL A 74 7.03 6.18 3.54
C VAL A 74 7.52 5.43 2.30
N LEU A 75 7.32 5.98 1.10
CA LEU A 75 7.69 5.28 -0.14
C LEU A 75 9.20 5.12 -0.25
N GLU A 76 9.97 6.15 0.11
CA GLU A 76 11.42 6.14 0.12
C GLU A 76 11.95 5.18 1.16
N LYS A 77 11.32 5.13 2.35
CA LYS A 77 11.71 4.21 3.39
C LYS A 77 11.45 2.76 2.99
N MET A 78 10.30 2.49 2.38
CA MET A 78 9.97 1.18 1.82
C MET A 78 11.04 0.76 0.79
N HIS A 79 11.36 1.68 -0.13
CA HIS A 79 12.33 1.39 -1.20
C HIS A 79 13.70 1.06 -0.65
N SER A 80 14.17 1.81 0.33
CA SER A 80 15.45 1.56 0.99
C SER A 80 15.54 0.16 1.55
N LEU A 81 14.48 -0.31 2.23
CA LEU A 81 14.45 -1.63 2.84
C LEU A 81 14.29 -2.75 1.81
N ILE A 82 13.35 -2.57 0.87
CA ILE A 82 13.08 -3.58 -0.16
C ILE A 82 14.33 -3.87 -0.98
N THR A 83 15.09 -2.84 -1.35
CA THR A 83 16.32 -3.00 -2.13
C THR A 83 17.46 -3.64 -1.32
N GLN A 84 17.34 -3.67 0.01
CA GLN A 84 18.27 -4.37 0.90
C GLN A 84 17.80 -5.79 1.26
N ASN A 85 16.79 -6.31 0.56
CA ASN A 85 16.18 -7.61 0.85
C ASN A 85 15.57 -7.68 2.25
N LYS A 86 15.01 -6.58 2.74
CA LYS A 86 14.34 -6.50 4.04
C LYS A 86 12.84 -6.41 3.83
N PRO A 87 12.06 -7.34 4.41
CA PRO A 87 10.61 -7.39 4.11
C PRO A 87 9.83 -6.27 4.79
N VAL A 88 8.86 -5.75 4.05
CA VAL A 88 7.97 -4.65 4.46
C VAL A 88 6.53 -5.13 4.41
N LEU A 89 5.77 -4.88 5.47
CA LEU A 89 4.33 -5.14 5.52
C LEU A 89 3.58 -3.82 5.53
N VAL A 90 2.69 -3.64 4.55
CA VAL A 90 1.77 -2.50 4.49
C VAL A 90 0.38 -3.06 4.78
N HIS A 91 -0.25 -2.61 5.86
CA HIS A 91 -1.53 -3.17 6.26
C HIS A 91 -2.57 -2.09 6.53
N CYS A 92 -3.83 -2.50 6.49
CA CYS A 92 -4.94 -1.72 6.99
C CYS A 92 -5.88 -2.66 7.75
N TYR A 93 -7.18 -2.38 7.80
CA TYR A 93 -8.11 -3.27 8.51
C TYR A 93 -8.34 -4.57 7.73
N ALA A 94 -8.79 -4.45 6.48
CA ALA A 94 -9.12 -5.60 5.62
C ALA A 94 -8.01 -5.96 4.62
N GLY A 95 -7.05 -5.06 4.40
CA GLY A 95 -6.06 -5.26 3.35
C GLY A 95 -6.65 -5.17 1.95
N MET A 96 -7.63 -4.28 1.75
CA MET A 96 -8.39 -4.19 0.49
C MET A 96 -8.25 -2.84 -0.22
N GLN A 97 -8.14 -1.73 0.50
CA GLN A 97 -8.11 -0.40 -0.10
C GLN A 97 -6.91 0.44 0.33
N ARG A 98 -6.84 0.82 1.63
CA ARG A 98 -5.84 1.76 2.13
C ARG A 98 -4.41 1.27 1.93
N SER A 99 -4.10 0.07 2.37
CA SER A 99 -2.78 -0.54 2.21
C SER A 99 -2.46 -0.80 0.74
N CYS A 100 -3.46 -1.25 -0.02
CA CYS A 100 -3.29 -1.48 -1.46
C CYS A 100 -2.95 -0.19 -2.19
N ALA A 101 -3.54 0.93 -1.79
CA ALA A 101 -3.27 2.23 -2.41
C ALA A 101 -1.83 2.69 -2.14
N VAL A 102 -1.34 2.54 -0.92
CA VAL A 102 0.06 2.90 -0.60
C VAL A 102 1.03 2.05 -1.40
N VAL A 103 0.77 0.74 -1.51
CA VAL A 103 1.61 -0.14 -2.32
C VAL A 103 1.55 0.22 -3.81
N ALA A 104 0.36 0.57 -4.32
CA ALA A 104 0.23 1.04 -5.71
C ALA A 104 1.07 2.30 -5.95
N CYS A 105 1.05 3.25 -5.01
CA CYS A 105 1.90 4.44 -5.08
C CYS A 105 3.39 4.07 -5.13
N TYR A 106 3.80 3.09 -4.34
CA TYR A 106 5.18 2.61 -4.36
C TYR A 106 5.56 2.04 -5.74
N LEU A 107 4.72 1.17 -6.30
CA LEU A 107 4.98 0.55 -7.61
C LEU A 107 5.03 1.57 -8.74
N VAL A 108 4.16 2.56 -8.68
CA VAL A 108 4.14 3.66 -9.65
C VAL A 108 5.43 4.47 -9.57
N LYS A 109 5.86 4.80 -8.36
CA LYS A 109 7.04 5.67 -8.17
C LYS A 109 8.35 4.95 -8.45
N TYR A 110 8.51 3.73 -7.98
CA TYR A 110 9.81 3.04 -8.01
C TYR A 110 9.91 1.91 -9.02
N HIS A 111 8.80 1.42 -9.55
CA HIS A 111 8.81 0.36 -10.56
C HIS A 111 8.33 0.83 -11.94
N GLY A 112 8.10 2.13 -12.09
CA GLY A 112 7.71 2.71 -13.38
C GLY A 112 6.38 2.22 -13.91
N MET A 113 5.51 1.71 -13.06
CA MET A 113 4.20 1.21 -13.48
C MET A 113 3.21 2.35 -13.67
N THR A 114 2.28 2.17 -14.63
CA THR A 114 1.09 3.01 -14.68
C THR A 114 0.15 2.64 -13.53
N PRO A 115 -0.77 3.53 -13.13
CA PRO A 115 -1.76 3.16 -12.11
C PRO A 115 -2.53 1.89 -12.44
N GLU A 116 -2.94 1.71 -13.71
CA GLU A 116 -3.67 0.52 -14.15
C GLU A 116 -2.85 -0.76 -13.93
N ASN A 117 -1.58 -0.74 -14.31
CA ASN A 117 -0.70 -1.90 -14.18
C ASN A 117 -0.39 -2.21 -12.71
N ALA A 118 -0.20 -1.19 -11.87
CA ALA A 118 0.01 -1.37 -10.45
C ALA A 118 -1.21 -2.02 -9.79
N ILE A 119 -2.41 -1.51 -10.10
CA ILE A 119 -3.67 -2.05 -9.59
C ILE A 119 -3.85 -3.50 -10.05
N LEU A 120 -3.58 -3.77 -11.31
CA LEU A 120 -3.72 -5.12 -11.87
C LEU A 120 -2.78 -6.12 -11.18
N LEU A 121 -1.52 -5.75 -10.98
CA LEU A 121 -0.56 -6.61 -10.30
C LEU A 121 -1.02 -6.91 -8.86
N ILE A 122 -1.45 -5.88 -8.13
CA ILE A 122 -1.90 -6.06 -6.76
C ILE A 122 -3.11 -6.99 -6.71
N ARG A 123 -4.08 -6.83 -7.61
CA ARG A 123 -5.24 -7.73 -7.70
C ARG A 123 -4.86 -9.17 -8.03
N GLN A 124 -3.85 -9.36 -8.86
CA GLN A 124 -3.36 -10.70 -9.18
C GLN A 124 -2.75 -11.40 -7.98
N ARG A 125 -2.04 -10.68 -7.13
CA ARG A 125 -1.36 -11.23 -5.96
C ARG A 125 -2.27 -11.32 -4.74
N ARG A 126 -3.23 -10.39 -4.63
CA ARG A 126 -4.20 -10.35 -3.53
C ARG A 126 -5.60 -10.14 -4.12
N PRO A 127 -6.37 -11.22 -4.36
CA PRO A 127 -7.63 -11.14 -5.12
C PRO A 127 -8.69 -10.21 -4.55
N VAL A 128 -8.66 -9.91 -3.24
CA VAL A 128 -9.62 -8.99 -2.61
C VAL A 128 -9.20 -7.53 -2.73
N ALA A 129 -8.02 -7.26 -3.25
CA ALA A 129 -7.51 -5.90 -3.38
C ALA A 129 -8.42 -5.07 -4.30
N PHE A 130 -8.70 -3.85 -3.87
CA PHE A 130 -9.54 -2.90 -4.62
C PHE A 130 -10.92 -3.47 -4.97
N TYR A 131 -11.51 -4.17 -4.00
CA TYR A 131 -12.82 -4.80 -4.19
C TYR A 131 -13.87 -3.73 -4.50
N TYR A 132 -14.62 -3.93 -5.58
CA TYR A 132 -15.63 -3.05 -6.20
C TYR A 132 -15.06 -1.78 -6.81
N GLN A 133 -14.22 -1.04 -6.13
CA GLN A 133 -13.73 0.26 -6.59
C GLN A 133 -12.34 0.53 -6.01
N VAL A 134 -11.69 1.56 -6.51
CA VAL A 134 -10.39 2.01 -6.03
C VAL A 134 -10.61 3.32 -5.29
N ASN A 135 -10.76 3.22 -3.94
CA ASN A 135 -11.12 4.39 -3.12
C ASN A 135 -10.10 5.53 -3.22
N PHE A 136 -8.83 5.17 -3.32
CA PHE A 136 -7.74 6.16 -3.33
C PHE A 136 -7.10 6.31 -4.72
N LEU A 137 -7.89 6.14 -5.77
CA LEU A 137 -7.38 6.28 -7.14
C LEU A 137 -6.75 7.66 -7.35
N ARG A 138 -7.35 8.72 -6.79
CA ARG A 138 -6.82 10.08 -6.94
C ARG A 138 -5.44 10.23 -6.29
N THR A 139 -5.19 9.55 -5.17
CA THR A 139 -3.86 9.52 -4.54
C THR A 139 -2.84 8.86 -5.45
N ILE A 140 -3.20 7.70 -6.00
CA ILE A 140 -2.32 6.94 -6.90
C ILE A 140 -2.01 7.77 -8.15
N MET A 141 -3.02 8.39 -8.74
CA MET A 141 -2.87 9.24 -9.92
C MET A 141 -1.97 10.45 -9.64
N ALA A 142 -2.11 11.06 -8.46
CA ALA A 142 -1.28 12.21 -8.09
C ALA A 142 0.21 11.82 -7.95
N VAL A 143 0.48 10.66 -7.36
CA VAL A 143 1.86 10.16 -7.29
C VAL A 143 2.40 9.88 -8.69
N TYR A 144 1.59 9.27 -9.54
CA TYR A 144 1.98 9.00 -10.93
C TYR A 144 2.28 10.29 -11.69
N ASP A 145 1.41 11.29 -11.59
CA ASP A 145 1.60 12.59 -12.26
C ASP A 145 2.90 13.25 -11.81
N SER A 146 3.25 13.13 -10.53
CA SER A 146 4.51 13.68 -10.01
C SER A 146 5.74 12.99 -10.61
N THR A 147 5.65 11.71 -10.96
CA THR A 147 6.75 11.01 -11.63
C THR A 147 6.94 11.49 -13.06
N LEU A 148 5.87 11.87 -13.75
CA LEU A 148 5.93 12.38 -15.13
C LEU A 148 6.50 13.79 -15.18
N GLU A 149 6.33 14.59 -14.13
CA GLU A 149 6.84 15.97 -14.06
C GLU A 149 8.30 16.06 -13.62
N LYS A 150 8.90 14.94 -13.27
CA LYS A 150 10.24 14.91 -12.67
C LYS A 150 11.33 15.37 -13.64
N ASP A 151 11.13 15.17 -14.94
CA ASP A 151 12.02 15.63 -15.99
C ASP A 151 11.28 16.62 -16.86
N PRO A 152 11.43 17.94 -16.63
CA PRO A 152 10.78 18.93 -17.48
C PRO A 152 11.28 18.77 -18.92
N PRO A 153 10.41 18.98 -19.92
CA PRO A 153 10.83 18.83 -21.31
C PRO A 153 12.01 19.76 -21.60
N LYS A 154 13.03 19.20 -22.22
CA LYS A 154 14.18 19.99 -22.70
C LYS A 154 13.69 20.81 -23.90
N LEU A 155 13.79 22.09 -23.76
CA LEU A 155 13.48 23.00 -24.86
C LEU A 155 14.61 23.00 -25.88
#